data_ff9c34e4606d186b6c027e73212c2a28
#
_entry.id   ff9c34e4606d186b6c027e73212c2a28
#
_cell.length_a   1.000
_cell.length_b   1.000
_cell.length_c   1.000
_cell.angle_alpha   90.00
_cell.angle_beta   90.00
_cell.angle_gamma   90.00
#
_symmetry.space_group_name_H-M   'P 1'
#
loop_
_entity.id
_entity.type
_entity.pdbx_description
1 polymer ?
#
loop_
_entity_poly.entity_id
_entity_poly.type
_entity_poly.pdbx_seq_one_letter_code
_entity_poly.pdbx_strand_id
1 'polypeptide(L)'
;MHQDEQDIYRGFSCPYQPFNQRFFSLLAAQYSRSLIELFLDRFEQRLDQTGHGVTEMLSSIHANEPPNDEIFWSSVPAMMMESLTNGDTLSAQRAAASLLLHCGAHGVSGDWELRFDQPSIFLWGSYLLPESERLIVSHKQETVRILSEANGSRHESRLHRVAETGAWRSEELTQLPLVADDGYAVTLLPDRAAPPLQIASPTLSQISSATHESIAQALGLMRALAPRYRDWVTRVLRRLIVVAAPQAGIMSGNLHGYYSMFYISDCRDPLVIGEMLVHEASHQYFHSITPLEDVADHTDPTTYYSPFVRCQRTIDRLLLAYHAFANVYLYYRECLDSQDHHERARAGLRTVYDDLNVVEETLMTSDKLTPTGRALIEPLYREMHRGN
;
A
#
# COMPACT_ATOMS: atom_id res chain seq x y z
N MET A 1 -7.20 -6.00 -29.03
CA MET A 1 -6.21 -5.35 -28.17
C MET A 1 -4.84 -5.50 -28.81
N HIS A 2 -4.15 -4.41 -29.08
CA HIS A 2 -2.86 -4.45 -29.78
C HIS A 2 -1.75 -4.98 -28.84
N GLN A 3 -0.72 -5.59 -29.42
CA GLN A 3 0.43 -6.16 -28.70
C GLN A 3 1.10 -5.17 -27.76
N ASP A 4 1.03 -3.87 -28.07
CA ASP A 4 1.57 -2.76 -27.27
C ASP A 4 0.83 -2.56 -25.92
N GLU A 5 -0.46 -2.89 -25.82
CA GLU A 5 -1.24 -2.76 -24.58
C GLU A 5 -0.89 -3.85 -23.57
N GLN A 6 -0.57 -5.06 -24.02
CA GLN A 6 -0.14 -6.17 -23.15
C GLN A 6 1.24 -5.91 -22.53
N ASP A 7 2.12 -5.19 -23.25
CA ASP A 7 3.48 -4.87 -22.75
C ASP A 7 3.45 -3.93 -21.54
N ILE A 8 2.38 -3.12 -21.39
CA ILE A 8 2.24 -2.20 -20.26
C ILE A 8 2.12 -2.95 -18.92
N TYR A 9 1.35 -4.05 -18.87
CA TYR A 9 1.15 -4.80 -17.64
C TYR A 9 2.33 -5.70 -17.24
N ARG A 10 3.26 -6.00 -18.16
CA ARG A 10 4.45 -6.81 -17.86
C ARG A 10 5.32 -6.21 -16.75
N GLY A 11 5.41 -4.89 -16.65
CA GLY A 11 6.15 -4.21 -15.59
C GLY A 11 5.59 -4.46 -14.18
N PHE A 12 4.35 -4.94 -14.08
CA PHE A 12 3.71 -5.32 -12.82
C PHE A 12 3.97 -6.78 -12.43
N SER A 13 4.51 -7.57 -13.34
CA SER A 13 4.83 -8.98 -13.14
C SER A 13 6.01 -9.15 -12.18
N CYS A 14 7.12 -8.51 -12.46
CA CYS A 14 8.35 -8.61 -11.68
C CYS A 14 9.32 -7.45 -12.00
N PRO A 15 10.33 -7.18 -11.14
CA PRO A 15 11.27 -6.08 -11.33
C PRO A 15 12.24 -6.22 -12.51
N TYR A 16 12.23 -7.36 -13.19
CA TYR A 16 13.07 -7.59 -14.38
C TYR A 16 12.46 -7.04 -15.66
N GLN A 17 11.18 -6.63 -15.62
CA GLN A 17 10.49 -6.05 -16.74
C GLN A 17 10.52 -4.52 -16.69
N PRO A 18 10.50 -3.83 -17.84
CA PRO A 18 10.37 -2.38 -17.88
C PRO A 18 9.09 -1.92 -17.15
N PHE A 19 9.24 -1.05 -16.17
CA PHE A 19 8.10 -0.51 -15.43
C PHE A 19 7.70 0.86 -15.98
N ASN A 20 6.41 1.01 -16.28
CA ASN A 20 5.84 2.28 -16.73
C ASN A 20 5.24 3.05 -15.55
N GLN A 21 6.06 3.92 -14.93
CA GLN A 21 5.65 4.75 -13.79
C GLN A 21 4.43 5.62 -14.12
N ARG A 22 4.39 6.23 -15.32
CA ARG A 22 3.27 7.08 -15.73
C ARG A 22 1.97 6.30 -15.82
N PHE A 23 2.01 5.09 -16.37
CA PHE A 23 0.82 4.23 -16.45
C PHE A 23 0.33 3.82 -15.06
N PHE A 24 1.25 3.42 -14.18
CA PHE A 24 0.92 3.10 -12.79
C PHE A 24 0.22 4.27 -12.06
N SER A 25 0.76 5.48 -12.20
CA SER A 25 0.16 6.69 -11.63
C SER A 25 -1.22 6.98 -12.21
N LEU A 26 -1.40 6.77 -13.52
CA LEU A 26 -2.71 6.95 -14.18
C LEU A 26 -3.75 5.94 -13.67
N LEU A 27 -3.40 4.67 -13.46
CA LEU A 27 -4.31 3.66 -12.89
C LEU A 27 -4.78 4.08 -11.49
N ALA A 28 -3.84 4.46 -10.61
CA ALA A 28 -4.17 4.91 -9.27
C ALA A 28 -5.04 6.18 -9.28
N ALA A 29 -4.74 7.13 -10.16
CA ALA A 29 -5.49 8.37 -10.31
C ALA A 29 -6.91 8.12 -10.82
N GLN A 30 -7.08 7.30 -11.84
CA GLN A 30 -8.40 6.97 -12.40
C GLN A 30 -9.28 6.28 -11.36
N TYR A 31 -8.74 5.27 -10.68
CA TYR A 31 -9.46 4.56 -9.62
C TYR A 31 -9.89 5.51 -8.49
N SER A 32 -8.97 6.32 -7.99
CA SER A 32 -9.25 7.25 -6.91
C SER A 32 -10.26 8.34 -7.30
N ARG A 33 -10.20 8.87 -8.52
CA ARG A 33 -11.15 9.86 -9.02
C ARG A 33 -12.57 9.28 -9.13
N SER A 34 -12.71 8.07 -9.67
CA SER A 34 -14.02 7.40 -9.73
C SER A 34 -14.60 7.18 -8.34
N LEU A 35 -13.76 6.87 -7.33
CA LEU A 35 -14.22 6.76 -5.95
C LEU A 35 -14.62 8.11 -5.35
N ILE A 36 -13.88 9.20 -5.62
CA ILE A 36 -14.25 10.55 -5.16
C ILE A 36 -15.59 10.97 -5.73
N GLU A 37 -15.84 10.71 -7.02
CA GLU A 37 -17.12 11.00 -7.67
C GLU A 37 -18.29 10.26 -6.96
N LEU A 38 -18.20 8.93 -6.83
CA LEU A 38 -19.20 8.12 -6.14
C LEU A 38 -19.39 8.52 -4.68
N PHE A 39 -18.31 8.92 -4.03
CA PHE A 39 -18.31 9.36 -2.65
C PHE A 39 -19.04 10.70 -2.49
N LEU A 40 -18.78 11.66 -3.36
CA LEU A 40 -19.49 12.95 -3.37
C LEU A 40 -20.96 12.74 -3.67
N ASP A 41 -21.34 11.98 -4.70
CA ASP A 41 -22.73 11.68 -5.02
C ASP A 41 -23.53 11.16 -3.81
N ARG A 42 -22.87 10.40 -2.94
CA ARG A 42 -23.53 9.79 -1.79
C ARG A 42 -23.51 10.65 -0.53
N PHE A 43 -22.44 11.40 -0.31
CA PHE A 43 -22.16 12.03 0.99
C PHE A 43 -22.07 13.55 0.96
N GLU A 44 -22.08 14.22 -0.20
CA GLU A 44 -21.96 15.67 -0.31
C GLU A 44 -22.85 16.44 0.67
N GLN A 45 -24.14 16.18 0.64
CA GLN A 45 -25.11 16.86 1.52
C GLN A 45 -24.81 16.67 3.02
N ARG A 46 -24.32 15.48 3.41
CA ARG A 46 -23.98 15.19 4.82
C ARG A 46 -22.70 15.88 5.25
N LEU A 47 -21.73 15.95 4.35
CA LEU A 47 -20.45 16.63 4.60
C LEU A 47 -20.66 18.14 4.73
N ASP A 48 -21.52 18.75 3.91
CA ASP A 48 -21.89 20.16 3.99
C ASP A 48 -22.63 20.53 5.28
N GLN A 49 -23.39 19.59 5.85
CA GLN A 49 -24.05 19.79 7.14
C GLN A 49 -23.07 19.78 8.33
N THR A 50 -21.94 19.09 8.19
CA THR A 50 -20.97 18.89 9.28
C THR A 50 -19.65 19.62 9.06
N GLY A 51 -19.45 20.20 7.89
CA GLY A 51 -18.20 20.84 7.49
C GLY A 51 -18.40 22.09 6.65
N HIS A 52 -17.27 22.73 6.35
CA HIS A 52 -17.20 23.88 5.44
C HIS A 52 -15.96 23.73 4.54
N GLY A 53 -16.11 24.01 3.25
CA GLY A 53 -15.03 23.92 2.25
C GLY A 53 -14.58 22.48 1.90
N VAL A 54 -15.20 21.44 2.49
CA VAL A 54 -14.80 20.04 2.31
C VAL A 54 -15.20 19.55 0.92
N THR A 55 -16.45 19.74 0.54
CA THR A 55 -17.00 19.27 -0.75
C THR A 55 -16.41 20.03 -1.92
N GLU A 56 -16.20 21.34 -1.78
CA GLU A 56 -15.50 22.15 -2.77
C GLU A 56 -14.06 21.68 -3.00
N MET A 57 -13.34 21.36 -1.91
CA MET A 57 -11.98 20.84 -2.00
C MET A 57 -11.94 19.45 -2.66
N LEU A 58 -12.85 18.54 -2.28
CA LEU A 58 -12.95 17.20 -2.89
C LEU A 58 -13.29 17.29 -4.39
N SER A 59 -14.23 18.16 -4.75
CA SER A 59 -14.60 18.45 -6.15
C SER A 59 -13.43 19.01 -6.94
N SER A 60 -12.66 19.90 -6.32
CA SER A 60 -11.44 20.46 -6.94
C SER A 60 -10.37 19.37 -7.17
N ILE A 61 -10.15 18.46 -6.22
CA ILE A 61 -9.23 17.33 -6.37
C ILE A 61 -9.70 16.37 -7.46
N HIS A 62 -10.99 16.13 -7.56
CA HIS A 62 -11.57 15.31 -8.62
C HIS A 62 -11.38 15.93 -10.01
N ALA A 63 -11.63 17.24 -10.15
CA ALA A 63 -11.64 17.94 -11.44
C ALA A 63 -10.24 18.29 -11.97
N ASN A 64 -9.25 18.47 -11.10
CA ASN A 64 -7.93 18.95 -11.49
C ASN A 64 -6.88 17.82 -11.48
N GLU A 65 -5.83 17.98 -12.29
CA GLU A 65 -4.65 17.14 -12.15
C GLU A 65 -3.94 17.46 -10.82
N PRO A 66 -3.62 16.45 -10.01
CA PRO A 66 -2.90 16.68 -8.77
C PRO A 66 -1.47 17.15 -9.07
N PRO A 67 -0.87 17.94 -8.18
CA PRO A 67 0.51 18.41 -8.35
C PRO A 67 1.55 17.28 -8.28
N ASN A 68 1.14 16.10 -7.82
CA ASN A 68 1.98 14.91 -7.69
C ASN A 68 1.14 13.65 -7.91
N ASP A 69 1.60 12.76 -8.79
CA ASP A 69 0.96 11.47 -9.09
C ASP A 69 0.86 10.54 -7.88
N GLU A 70 1.73 10.72 -6.87
CA GLU A 70 1.73 9.91 -5.64
C GLU A 70 0.51 10.16 -4.74
N ILE A 71 -0.23 11.27 -4.93
CA ILE A 71 -1.42 11.58 -4.13
C ILE A 71 -2.42 10.43 -4.15
N PHE A 72 -2.61 9.82 -5.32
CA PHE A 72 -3.58 8.75 -5.47
C PHE A 72 -3.05 7.36 -5.06
N TRP A 73 -1.73 7.22 -4.86
CA TRP A 73 -1.15 6.01 -4.33
C TRP A 73 -1.10 6.05 -2.80
N SER A 74 -2.26 5.84 -2.17
CA SER A 74 -2.43 5.95 -0.72
C SER A 74 -3.50 4.99 -0.21
N SER A 75 -3.64 4.92 1.12
CA SER A 75 -4.68 4.13 1.79
C SER A 75 -6.07 4.77 1.76
N VAL A 76 -6.21 6.00 1.26
CA VAL A 76 -7.48 6.74 1.32
C VAL A 76 -8.57 6.13 0.43
N PRO A 77 -8.29 5.61 -0.78
CA PRO A 77 -9.32 4.94 -1.58
C PRO A 77 -10.06 3.83 -0.84
N ALA A 78 -9.36 3.05 -0.01
CA ALA A 78 -10.01 2.02 0.80
C ALA A 78 -10.95 2.60 1.85
N MET A 79 -10.58 3.69 2.51
CA MET A 79 -11.46 4.37 3.48
C MET A 79 -12.72 4.90 2.81
N MET A 80 -12.62 5.41 1.59
CA MET A 80 -13.78 5.83 0.80
C MET A 80 -14.68 4.64 0.43
N MET A 81 -14.09 3.52 -0.02
CA MET A 81 -14.83 2.29 -0.31
C MET A 81 -15.55 1.73 0.91
N GLU A 82 -14.90 1.73 2.08
CA GLU A 82 -15.54 1.32 3.34
C GLU A 82 -16.72 2.23 3.67
N SER A 83 -16.56 3.54 3.51
CA SER A 83 -17.64 4.51 3.74
C SER A 83 -18.81 4.29 2.78
N LEU A 84 -18.52 4.03 1.51
CA LEU A 84 -19.53 3.71 0.50
C LEU A 84 -20.26 2.40 0.82
N THR A 85 -19.56 1.41 1.36
CA THR A 85 -20.13 0.12 1.76
C THR A 85 -20.98 0.24 3.00
N ASN A 86 -20.45 0.87 4.05
CA ASN A 86 -21.11 1.00 5.36
C ASN A 86 -22.26 2.03 5.34
N GLY A 87 -22.13 3.08 4.53
CA GLY A 87 -23.14 4.13 4.38
C GLY A 87 -23.26 5.07 5.57
N ASP A 88 -22.33 5.00 6.55
CA ASP A 88 -22.37 5.82 7.75
C ASP A 88 -21.61 7.15 7.60
N THR A 89 -22.10 8.18 8.29
CA THR A 89 -21.57 9.54 8.18
C THR A 89 -20.18 9.67 8.79
N LEU A 90 -19.88 8.96 9.89
CA LEU A 90 -18.58 9.06 10.57
C LEU A 90 -17.46 8.51 9.71
N SER A 91 -17.67 7.34 9.08
CA SER A 91 -16.68 6.78 8.13
C SER A 91 -16.46 7.73 6.95
N ALA A 92 -17.53 8.37 6.44
CA ALA A 92 -17.41 9.35 5.36
C ALA A 92 -16.62 10.59 5.79
N GLN A 93 -16.90 11.15 6.97
CA GLN A 93 -16.16 12.29 7.53
C GLN A 93 -14.66 11.95 7.69
N ARG A 94 -14.35 10.76 8.21
CA ARG A 94 -12.95 10.29 8.36
C ARG A 94 -12.24 10.11 7.02
N ALA A 95 -12.91 9.55 6.03
CA ALA A 95 -12.36 9.38 4.70
C ALA A 95 -12.10 10.73 4.01
N ALA A 96 -13.06 11.66 4.08
CA ALA A 96 -12.91 13.01 3.53
C ALA A 96 -11.74 13.76 4.17
N ALA A 97 -11.68 13.82 5.51
CA ALA A 97 -10.59 14.47 6.23
C ALA A 97 -9.23 13.82 5.90
N SER A 98 -9.16 12.49 5.86
CA SER A 98 -7.92 11.78 5.52
C SER A 98 -7.43 12.08 4.11
N LEU A 99 -8.34 12.19 3.12
CA LEU A 99 -7.98 12.58 1.76
C LEU A 99 -7.48 14.03 1.70
N LEU A 100 -8.20 14.96 2.33
CA LEU A 100 -7.80 16.37 2.31
C LEU A 100 -6.46 16.61 3.01
N LEU A 101 -6.20 15.95 4.15
CA LEU A 101 -4.92 16.00 4.84
C LEU A 101 -3.80 15.37 4.01
N HIS A 102 -4.08 14.23 3.36
CA HIS A 102 -3.12 13.58 2.46
C HIS A 102 -2.78 14.47 1.27
N CYS A 103 -3.78 15.01 0.59
CA CYS A 103 -3.59 15.93 -0.53
C CYS A 103 -2.85 17.20 -0.10
N GLY A 104 -3.18 17.73 1.09
CA GLY A 104 -2.48 18.87 1.68
C GLY A 104 -1.00 18.58 1.90
N ALA A 105 -0.65 17.42 2.45
CA ALA A 105 0.75 17.01 2.64
C ALA A 105 1.53 16.92 1.32
N HIS A 106 0.83 16.70 0.20
CA HIS A 106 1.38 16.69 -1.16
C HIS A 106 1.25 18.05 -1.90
N GLY A 107 0.87 19.11 -1.21
CA GLY A 107 0.91 20.49 -1.75
C GLY A 107 -0.42 21.04 -2.26
N VAL A 108 -1.54 20.36 -2.07
CA VAL A 108 -2.86 20.90 -2.36
C VAL A 108 -3.25 21.90 -1.29
N SER A 109 -3.31 23.16 -1.61
CA SER A 109 -3.68 24.24 -0.67
C SER A 109 -5.18 24.44 -0.59
N GLY A 110 -5.66 24.89 0.56
CA GLY A 110 -7.07 25.24 0.79
C GLY A 110 -7.41 25.36 2.27
N ASP A 111 -8.59 25.92 2.52
CA ASP A 111 -9.13 26.09 3.86
C ASP A 111 -10.39 25.24 3.98
N TRP A 112 -10.48 24.45 5.05
CA TRP A 112 -11.65 23.63 5.32
C TRP A 112 -11.83 23.34 6.81
N GLU A 113 -13.05 22.97 7.18
CA GLU A 113 -13.43 22.56 8.53
C GLU A 113 -14.32 21.33 8.45
N LEU A 114 -14.16 20.40 9.39
CA LEU A 114 -15.03 19.23 9.54
C LEU A 114 -15.22 18.88 11.00
N ARG A 115 -16.44 18.47 11.37
CA ARG A 115 -16.81 17.98 12.68
C ARG A 115 -17.09 16.49 12.62
N PHE A 116 -16.75 15.80 13.69
CA PHE A 116 -16.90 14.35 13.82
C PHE A 116 -17.80 14.04 15.02
N ASP A 117 -18.68 13.07 14.85
CA ASP A 117 -19.56 12.60 15.93
C ASP A 117 -18.77 11.88 17.05
N GLN A 118 -17.56 11.46 16.77
CA GLN A 118 -16.65 10.82 17.72
C GLN A 118 -15.21 11.30 17.48
N PRO A 119 -14.41 11.40 18.54
CA PRO A 119 -13.00 11.73 18.42
C PRO A 119 -12.28 10.83 17.41
N SER A 120 -11.49 11.41 16.54
CA SER A 120 -10.81 10.72 15.44
C SER A 120 -9.36 11.15 15.34
N ILE A 121 -8.51 10.23 14.94
CA ILE A 121 -7.06 10.43 14.78
C ILE A 121 -6.73 10.48 13.29
N PHE A 122 -5.88 11.41 12.91
CA PHE A 122 -5.48 11.65 11.54
C PHE A 122 -3.97 11.78 11.38
N LEU A 123 -3.52 11.71 10.14
CA LEU A 123 -2.13 11.89 9.76
C LEU A 123 -1.99 13.06 8.78
N TRP A 124 -0.95 13.87 8.98
CA TRP A 124 -0.40 14.78 7.98
C TRP A 124 0.97 14.25 7.55
N GLY A 125 1.03 13.58 6.40
CA GLY A 125 2.26 12.88 5.99
C GLY A 125 2.70 11.84 7.03
N SER A 126 3.85 12.10 7.69
CA SER A 126 4.37 11.29 8.79
C SER A 126 4.05 11.85 10.19
N TYR A 127 3.24 12.89 10.30
CA TYR A 127 2.88 13.49 11.59
C TYR A 127 1.52 13.00 12.06
N LEU A 128 1.44 12.65 13.34
CA LEU A 128 0.21 12.27 14.01
C LEU A 128 -0.46 13.53 14.57
N LEU A 129 -1.72 13.75 14.14
CA LEU A 129 -2.53 14.85 14.66
C LEU A 129 -3.12 14.47 16.04
N PRO A 130 -3.39 15.45 16.92
CA PRO A 130 -4.18 15.23 18.11
C PRO A 130 -5.56 14.66 17.77
N GLU A 131 -6.10 13.87 18.69
CA GLU A 131 -7.47 13.38 18.58
C GLU A 131 -8.45 14.54 18.45
N SER A 132 -9.41 14.47 17.53
CA SER A 132 -10.23 15.60 17.12
C SER A 132 -11.70 15.21 16.95
N GLU A 133 -12.59 15.97 17.55
CA GLU A 133 -14.02 16.05 17.26
C GLU A 133 -14.34 17.16 16.25
N ARG A 134 -13.41 18.11 16.12
CA ARG A 134 -13.44 19.17 15.12
C ARG A 134 -12.04 19.45 14.62
N LEU A 135 -11.90 19.51 13.32
CA LEU A 135 -10.63 19.79 12.63
C LEU A 135 -10.82 20.99 11.71
N ILE A 136 -10.01 22.02 11.88
CA ILE A 136 -9.95 23.18 11.01
C ILE A 136 -8.56 23.24 10.41
N VAL A 137 -8.46 23.25 9.10
CA VAL A 137 -7.19 23.30 8.37
C VAL A 137 -7.16 24.55 7.51
N SER A 138 -6.07 25.29 7.61
CA SER A 138 -5.74 26.40 6.72
C SER A 138 -4.36 26.14 6.12
N HIS A 139 -4.35 25.84 4.82
CA HIS A 139 -3.13 25.54 4.09
C HIS A 139 -2.88 26.58 3.02
N LYS A 140 -1.80 27.34 3.18
CA LYS A 140 -1.37 28.40 2.26
C LYS A 140 0.10 28.17 1.86
N GLN A 141 0.31 27.71 0.63
CA GLN A 141 1.65 27.49 0.09
C GLN A 141 2.54 26.61 1.00
N GLU A 142 3.52 27.22 1.66
CA GLU A 142 4.55 26.53 2.46
C GLU A 142 4.18 26.44 3.96
N THR A 143 2.97 26.85 4.34
CA THR A 143 2.53 26.84 5.75
C THR A 143 1.16 26.24 5.92
N VAL A 144 1.01 25.42 6.94
CA VAL A 144 -0.26 24.84 7.34
C VAL A 144 -0.52 25.13 8.80
N ARG A 145 -1.74 25.53 9.08
CA ARG A 145 -2.26 25.67 10.43
C ARG A 145 -3.38 24.66 10.61
N ILE A 146 -3.27 23.83 11.63
CA ILE A 146 -4.24 22.84 11.99
C ILE A 146 -4.73 23.12 13.41
N LEU A 147 -6.03 23.25 13.54
CA LEU A 147 -6.69 23.38 14.82
C LEU A 147 -7.51 22.14 15.09
N SER A 148 -7.18 21.42 16.14
CA SER A 148 -7.86 20.22 16.63
C SER A 148 -8.61 20.55 17.91
N GLU A 149 -9.88 20.23 17.97
CA GLU A 149 -10.72 20.40 19.18
C GLU A 149 -11.32 19.06 19.58
N ALA A 150 -11.13 18.64 20.83
CA ALA A 150 -11.74 17.45 21.41
C ALA A 150 -11.91 17.61 22.93
N ASN A 151 -12.98 17.10 23.49
CA ASN A 151 -13.27 17.09 24.92
C ASN A 151 -13.10 18.47 25.58
N GLY A 152 -13.48 19.56 24.87
CA GLY A 152 -13.34 20.94 25.34
C GLY A 152 -11.89 21.48 25.31
N SER A 153 -10.93 20.70 24.89
CA SER A 153 -9.53 21.12 24.68
C SER A 153 -9.32 21.56 23.24
N ARG A 154 -8.46 22.55 23.06
CA ARG A 154 -8.09 23.08 21.75
C ARG A 154 -6.60 23.05 21.58
N HIS A 155 -6.14 22.44 20.49
CA HIS A 155 -4.72 22.35 20.11
C HIS A 155 -4.51 23.00 18.75
N GLU A 156 -3.60 23.96 18.68
CA GLU A 156 -3.15 24.54 17.42
C GLU A 156 -1.77 24.01 17.10
N SER A 157 -1.62 23.49 15.88
CA SER A 157 -0.36 22.99 15.36
C SER A 157 -0.02 23.70 14.07
N ARG A 158 1.26 23.96 13.87
CA ARG A 158 1.78 24.58 12.66
C ARG A 158 2.78 23.66 11.99
N LEU A 159 2.68 23.60 10.67
CA LEU A 159 3.68 22.93 9.85
C LEU A 159 4.21 23.94 8.84
N HIS A 160 5.47 23.82 8.54
CA HIS A 160 6.12 24.58 7.47
C HIS A 160 6.90 23.63 6.56
N ARG A 161 6.92 23.93 5.27
CA ARG A 161 7.66 23.16 4.29
C ARG A 161 9.09 23.68 4.22
N VAL A 162 10.05 22.76 4.33
CA VAL A 162 11.48 23.09 4.25
C VAL A 162 11.86 23.21 2.78
N ALA A 163 12.33 24.38 2.38
CA ALA A 163 12.60 24.70 0.98
C ALA A 163 13.61 23.73 0.31
N GLU A 164 14.66 23.35 1.05
CA GLU A 164 15.73 22.49 0.53
C GLU A 164 15.30 21.04 0.29
N THR A 165 14.36 20.55 1.07
CA THR A 165 13.96 19.11 1.05
C THR A 165 12.53 18.90 0.61
N GLY A 166 11.71 19.94 0.60
CA GLY A 166 10.26 19.83 0.41
C GLY A 166 9.52 19.11 1.55
N ALA A 167 10.22 18.71 2.60
CA ALA A 167 9.64 18.02 3.75
C ALA A 167 8.89 18.97 4.68
N TRP A 168 7.80 18.47 5.26
CA TRP A 168 7.07 19.20 6.31
C TRP A 168 7.78 19.07 7.66
N ARG A 169 7.78 20.13 8.46
CA ARG A 169 8.24 20.17 9.85
C ARG A 169 7.21 20.80 10.76
N SER A 170 7.08 20.25 11.96
CA SER A 170 6.30 20.78 13.07
C SER A 170 7.07 20.56 14.36
N GLU A 171 6.96 21.51 15.28
CA GLU A 171 7.49 21.40 16.66
C GLU A 171 6.42 20.88 17.62
N GLU A 172 5.14 21.03 17.27
CA GLU A 172 4.02 20.70 18.14
C GLU A 172 3.46 19.28 17.89
N LEU A 173 3.70 18.72 16.68
CA LEU A 173 3.17 17.42 16.31
C LEU A 173 4.18 16.30 16.53
N THR A 174 3.68 15.14 16.93
CA THR A 174 4.50 13.93 17.03
C THR A 174 4.79 13.39 15.63
N GLN A 175 6.06 13.37 15.25
CA GLN A 175 6.49 12.66 14.05
C GLN A 175 6.53 11.16 14.34
N LEU A 176 5.93 10.38 13.45
CA LEU A 176 5.97 8.92 13.52
C LEU A 176 7.38 8.40 13.17
N PRO A 177 7.77 7.23 13.70
CA PRO A 177 9.04 6.63 13.35
C PRO A 177 9.17 6.42 11.85
N LEU A 178 10.30 6.81 11.29
CA LEU A 178 10.64 6.66 9.87
C LEU A 178 11.85 5.75 9.75
N VAL A 179 11.74 4.70 8.96
CA VAL A 179 12.91 3.93 8.51
C VAL A 179 13.36 4.51 7.19
N ALA A 180 14.54 5.11 7.19
CA ALA A 180 15.13 5.73 6.01
C ALA A 180 16.20 4.83 5.38
N ASP A 181 16.23 4.76 4.04
CA ASP A 181 17.25 4.07 3.25
C ASP A 181 17.44 4.78 1.91
N ASP A 182 18.59 5.42 1.73
CA ASP A 182 19.04 6.03 0.47
C ASP A 182 17.96 6.81 -0.30
N GLY A 183 17.50 7.91 0.28
CA GLY A 183 16.49 8.78 -0.33
C GLY A 183 15.04 8.27 -0.26
N TYR A 184 14.83 7.11 0.34
CA TYR A 184 13.51 6.53 0.59
C TYR A 184 13.24 6.47 2.10
N ALA A 185 11.98 6.65 2.47
CA ALA A 185 11.54 6.48 3.86
C ALA A 185 10.18 5.80 3.94
N VAL A 186 10.05 4.86 4.86
CA VAL A 186 8.78 4.23 5.22
C VAL A 186 8.35 4.67 6.62
N THR A 187 7.09 5.06 6.75
CA THR A 187 6.50 5.44 8.03
C THR A 187 6.00 4.20 8.77
N LEU A 188 6.45 4.00 10.00
CA LEU A 188 5.92 2.93 10.86
C LEU A 188 4.67 3.44 11.59
N LEU A 189 3.53 2.79 11.36
CA LEU A 189 2.26 3.18 11.97
C LEU A 189 2.08 2.52 13.33
N PRO A 190 1.86 3.32 14.41
CA PRO A 190 1.48 2.80 15.71
C PRO A 190 0.03 2.29 15.69
N ASP A 191 -0.34 1.48 16.68
CA ASP A 191 -1.67 0.89 16.86
C ASP A 191 -2.82 1.88 16.62
N ARG A 192 -2.78 3.01 17.31
CA ARG A 192 -3.84 4.04 17.24
C ARG A 192 -4.01 4.71 15.86
N ALA A 193 -3.03 4.57 14.97
CA ALA A 193 -3.04 5.12 13.62
C ALA A 193 -3.20 4.05 12.53
N ALA A 194 -3.19 2.77 12.91
CA ALA A 194 -3.41 1.67 12.01
C ALA A 194 -4.91 1.51 11.71
N PRO A 195 -5.31 1.21 10.47
CA PRO A 195 -6.68 0.81 10.19
C PRO A 195 -7.01 -0.52 10.87
N PRO A 196 -8.29 -0.84 11.09
CA PRO A 196 -8.68 -2.14 11.61
C PRO A 196 -8.20 -3.24 10.66
N LEU A 197 -7.30 -4.10 11.15
CA LEU A 197 -6.79 -5.22 10.39
C LEU A 197 -7.86 -6.32 10.33
N GLN A 198 -8.22 -6.77 9.12
CA GLN A 198 -9.19 -7.85 8.90
C GLN A 198 -8.58 -9.24 9.14
N ILE A 199 -7.74 -9.37 10.16
CA ILE A 199 -7.13 -10.63 10.56
C ILE A 199 -7.58 -11.01 11.97
N ALA A 200 -7.75 -12.31 12.23
CA ALA A 200 -8.18 -12.79 13.53
C ALA A 200 -7.20 -12.32 14.63
N SER A 201 -7.62 -11.34 15.41
CA SER A 201 -6.91 -10.81 16.60
C SER A 201 -5.42 -10.49 16.40
N PRO A 202 -5.05 -9.58 15.47
CA PRO A 202 -3.66 -9.15 15.40
C PRO A 202 -3.35 -8.34 16.66
N THR A 203 -2.42 -8.81 17.46
CA THR A 203 -1.81 -7.96 18.47
C THR A 203 -0.79 -7.09 17.75
N LEU A 204 -0.99 -5.77 17.77
CA LEU A 204 0.00 -4.84 17.21
C LEU A 204 1.23 -4.84 18.10
N SER A 205 2.40 -4.94 17.49
CA SER A 205 3.67 -4.89 18.20
C SER A 205 4.02 -3.44 18.53
N GLN A 206 4.57 -3.22 19.71
CA GLN A 206 5.20 -1.92 19.99
C GLN A 206 6.41 -1.74 19.09
N ILE A 207 6.48 -0.61 18.39
CA ILE A 207 7.62 -0.26 17.54
C ILE A 207 8.81 0.03 18.45
N SER A 208 9.66 -0.97 18.63
CA SER A 208 10.91 -0.85 19.38
C SER A 208 12.05 -0.34 18.51
N SER A 209 13.14 0.15 19.12
CA SER A 209 14.37 0.47 18.38
C SER A 209 14.92 -0.73 17.61
N ALA A 210 14.81 -1.94 18.19
CA ALA A 210 15.26 -3.17 17.53
C ALA A 210 14.38 -3.55 16.33
N THR A 211 13.07 -3.30 16.38
CA THR A 211 12.17 -3.47 15.23
C THR A 211 12.54 -2.51 14.09
N HIS A 212 12.74 -1.24 14.45
CA HIS A 212 13.17 -0.21 13.51
C HIS A 212 14.51 -0.58 12.83
N GLU A 213 15.49 -1.01 13.62
CA GLU A 213 16.80 -1.43 13.11
C GLU A 213 16.71 -2.65 12.19
N SER A 214 15.91 -3.67 12.53
CA SER A 214 15.72 -4.86 11.70
C SER A 214 15.12 -4.52 10.32
N ILE A 215 14.15 -3.60 10.26
CA ILE A 215 13.55 -3.14 9.00
C ILE A 215 14.58 -2.33 8.19
N ALA A 216 15.37 -1.47 8.83
CA ALA A 216 16.44 -0.72 8.16
C ALA A 216 17.51 -1.67 7.59
N GLN A 217 17.89 -2.70 8.34
CA GLN A 217 18.82 -3.75 7.88
C GLN A 217 18.25 -4.51 6.69
N ALA A 218 16.95 -4.82 6.69
CA ALA A 218 16.30 -5.50 5.57
C ALA A 218 16.32 -4.66 4.28
N LEU A 219 16.00 -3.37 4.35
CA LEU A 219 16.09 -2.47 3.19
C LEU A 219 17.52 -2.33 2.70
N GLY A 220 18.50 -2.21 3.62
CA GLY A 220 19.94 -2.19 3.31
C GLY A 220 20.40 -3.48 2.65
N LEU A 221 19.94 -4.64 3.15
CA LEU A 221 20.24 -5.95 2.56
C LEU A 221 19.67 -6.08 1.14
N MET A 222 18.40 -5.70 0.96
CA MET A 222 17.76 -5.68 -0.37
C MET A 222 18.54 -4.79 -1.34
N ARG A 223 18.99 -3.60 -0.90
CA ARG A 223 19.79 -2.71 -1.73
C ARG A 223 21.12 -3.36 -2.14
N ALA A 224 21.75 -4.08 -1.25
CA ALA A 224 23.05 -4.71 -1.49
C ALA A 224 22.96 -5.96 -2.36
N LEU A 225 21.96 -6.82 -2.16
CA LEU A 225 21.87 -8.13 -2.78
C LEU A 225 20.82 -8.21 -3.89
N ALA A 226 19.70 -7.51 -3.73
CA ALA A 226 18.54 -7.54 -4.63
C ALA A 226 18.05 -6.13 -4.97
N PRO A 227 18.89 -5.25 -5.58
CA PRO A 227 18.56 -3.83 -5.77
C PRO A 227 17.31 -3.62 -6.62
N ARG A 228 17.02 -4.49 -7.59
CA ARG A 228 15.80 -4.43 -8.40
C ARG A 228 14.56 -4.66 -7.54
N TYR A 229 14.61 -5.61 -6.61
CA TYR A 229 13.52 -5.86 -5.67
C TYR A 229 13.37 -4.72 -4.67
N ARG A 230 14.47 -4.15 -4.18
CA ARG A 230 14.44 -2.95 -3.34
C ARG A 230 13.67 -1.81 -4.02
N ASP A 231 14.02 -1.49 -5.25
CA ASP A 231 13.38 -0.42 -6.01
C ASP A 231 11.90 -0.73 -6.32
N TRP A 232 11.59 -2.00 -6.58
CA TRP A 232 10.22 -2.45 -6.86
C TRP A 232 9.35 -2.35 -5.61
N VAL A 233 9.82 -2.79 -4.45
CA VAL A 233 9.13 -2.65 -3.16
C VAL A 233 8.95 -1.19 -2.78
N THR A 234 9.99 -0.37 -2.88
CA THR A 234 9.93 1.02 -2.43
C THR A 234 9.05 1.92 -3.31
N ARG A 235 8.71 1.51 -4.53
CA ARG A 235 7.70 2.20 -5.34
C ARG A 235 6.32 2.14 -4.73
N VAL A 236 5.96 1.03 -4.15
CA VAL A 236 4.59 0.78 -3.67
C VAL A 236 4.44 0.88 -2.16
N LEU A 237 5.49 0.75 -1.38
CA LEU A 237 5.45 0.83 0.08
C LEU A 237 5.68 2.26 0.57
N ARG A 238 4.80 2.79 1.43
CA ARG A 238 4.96 4.08 2.14
C ARG A 238 4.74 3.94 3.63
N ARG A 239 3.91 3.00 4.04
CA ARG A 239 3.51 2.79 5.42
C ARG A 239 3.61 1.33 5.80
N LEU A 240 4.08 1.06 7.01
CA LEU A 240 4.27 -0.29 7.51
C LEU A 240 3.67 -0.41 8.92
N ILE A 241 2.89 -1.46 9.12
CA ILE A 241 2.34 -1.84 10.41
C ILE A 241 3.09 -3.08 10.87
N VAL A 242 3.56 -3.06 12.11
CA VAL A 242 4.23 -4.22 12.70
C VAL A 242 3.26 -4.94 13.63
N VAL A 243 3.03 -6.21 13.38
CA VAL A 243 2.18 -7.08 14.20
C VAL A 243 3.02 -8.08 14.97
N ALA A 244 2.50 -8.56 16.10
CA ALA A 244 3.18 -9.61 16.87
C ALA A 244 3.37 -10.84 15.99
N ALA A 245 4.54 -11.46 16.09
CA ALA A 245 4.79 -12.72 15.39
C ALA A 245 3.82 -13.82 15.84
N PRO A 246 3.28 -14.63 14.93
CA PRO A 246 2.49 -15.79 15.32
C PRO A 246 3.36 -16.81 16.09
N GLN A 247 2.72 -17.76 16.78
CA GLN A 247 3.46 -18.80 17.52
C GLN A 247 4.37 -19.65 16.61
N ALA A 248 4.01 -19.80 15.35
CA ALA A 248 4.81 -20.48 14.35
C ALA A 248 4.79 -19.73 13.01
N GLY A 249 5.98 -19.58 12.42
CA GLY A 249 6.14 -18.93 11.10
C GLY A 249 6.16 -17.40 11.15
N ILE A 250 5.88 -16.81 10.00
CA ILE A 250 5.78 -15.37 9.78
C ILE A 250 4.36 -15.04 9.29
N MET A 251 3.96 -13.80 9.44
CA MET A 251 2.70 -13.29 8.93
C MET A 251 2.96 -11.94 8.26
N SER A 252 2.46 -11.79 7.06
CA SER A 252 2.40 -10.50 6.39
C SER A 252 1.09 -10.37 5.63
N GLY A 253 0.76 -9.18 5.20
CA GLY A 253 -0.40 -8.95 4.36
C GLY A 253 -0.55 -7.48 4.00
N ASN A 254 -1.46 -7.24 3.08
CA ASN A 254 -2.00 -5.93 2.81
C ASN A 254 -3.53 -5.98 2.91
N LEU A 255 -4.10 -4.83 3.20
CA LEU A 255 -5.55 -4.67 3.23
C LEU A 255 -6.01 -4.30 1.83
N HIS A 256 -7.08 -4.95 1.35
CA HIS A 256 -7.62 -4.67 0.02
C HIS A 256 -7.97 -3.19 -0.13
N GLY A 257 -7.46 -2.55 -1.20
CA GLY A 257 -7.65 -1.13 -1.48
C GLY A 257 -6.80 -0.17 -0.64
N TYR A 258 -6.15 -0.62 0.44
CA TYR A 258 -5.19 0.18 1.21
C TYR A 258 -3.84 0.21 0.51
N TYR A 259 -3.76 0.94 -0.58
CA TYR A 259 -2.52 1.08 -1.34
C TYR A 259 -1.41 1.70 -0.48
N SER A 260 -0.18 1.37 -0.81
CA SER A 260 1.03 1.83 -0.13
C SER A 260 1.22 1.40 1.34
N MET A 261 0.38 0.49 1.85
CA MET A 261 0.42 0.05 3.24
C MET A 261 0.48 -1.48 3.34
N PHE A 262 1.46 -1.98 4.11
CA PHE A 262 1.62 -3.40 4.44
C PHE A 262 1.58 -3.59 5.94
N TYR A 263 1.29 -4.82 6.38
CA TYR A 263 1.63 -5.27 7.72
C TYR A 263 2.57 -6.46 7.64
N ILE A 264 3.51 -6.53 8.58
CA ILE A 264 4.48 -7.63 8.71
C ILE A 264 4.62 -8.05 10.17
N SER A 265 4.95 -9.31 10.42
CA SER A 265 5.32 -9.80 11.75
C SER A 265 6.57 -9.10 12.25
N ASP A 266 6.63 -8.83 13.57
CA ASP A 266 7.87 -8.43 14.24
C ASP A 266 8.89 -9.57 14.11
N CYS A 267 9.82 -9.40 13.19
CA CYS A 267 10.86 -10.35 12.82
C CYS A 267 12.24 -9.71 12.95
N ARG A 268 13.24 -10.49 13.32
CA ARG A 268 14.63 -10.01 13.47
C ARG A 268 15.53 -10.44 12.33
N ASP A 269 15.07 -11.27 11.43
CA ASP A 269 15.82 -11.74 10.28
C ASP A 269 15.60 -10.78 9.08
N PRO A 270 16.62 -10.00 8.65
CA PRO A 270 16.47 -9.04 7.56
C PRO A 270 16.09 -9.69 6.23
N LEU A 271 16.54 -10.93 5.98
CA LEU A 271 16.21 -11.64 4.74
C LEU A 271 14.72 -12.03 4.71
N VAL A 272 14.18 -12.45 5.85
CA VAL A 272 12.76 -12.81 6.00
C VAL A 272 11.87 -11.56 5.96
N ILE A 273 12.32 -10.43 6.52
CA ILE A 273 11.61 -9.16 6.35
C ILE A 273 11.55 -8.79 4.86
N GLY A 274 12.67 -8.93 4.13
CA GLY A 274 12.71 -8.70 2.69
C GLY A 274 11.73 -9.61 1.93
N GLU A 275 11.65 -10.91 2.29
CA GLU A 275 10.63 -11.83 1.76
C GLU A 275 9.21 -11.29 1.94
N MET A 276 8.84 -10.90 3.18
CA MET A 276 7.52 -10.35 3.46
C MET A 276 7.24 -9.08 2.64
N LEU A 277 8.21 -8.18 2.52
CA LEU A 277 8.06 -6.96 1.74
C LEU A 277 7.88 -7.23 0.24
N VAL A 278 8.61 -8.19 -0.33
CA VAL A 278 8.47 -8.61 -1.73
C VAL A 278 7.11 -9.26 -1.97
N HIS A 279 6.69 -10.14 -1.07
CA HIS A 279 5.39 -10.80 -1.14
C HIS A 279 4.24 -9.78 -1.17
N GLU A 280 4.26 -8.83 -0.24
CA GLU A 280 3.19 -7.83 -0.15
C GLU A 280 3.24 -6.79 -1.27
N ALA A 281 4.43 -6.43 -1.74
CA ALA A 281 4.55 -5.58 -2.93
C ALA A 281 3.95 -6.26 -4.17
N SER A 282 4.15 -7.57 -4.33
CA SER A 282 3.53 -8.35 -5.42
C SER A 282 2.01 -8.24 -5.39
N HIS A 283 1.41 -8.35 -4.22
CA HIS A 283 -0.04 -8.16 -4.05
C HIS A 283 -0.48 -6.74 -4.38
N GLN A 284 0.30 -5.71 -4.01
CA GLN A 284 -0.04 -4.32 -4.35
C GLN A 284 -0.05 -4.09 -5.88
N TYR A 285 0.95 -4.60 -6.60
CA TYR A 285 0.97 -4.52 -8.05
C TYR A 285 -0.22 -5.25 -8.69
N PHE A 286 -0.55 -6.43 -8.21
CA PHE A 286 -1.71 -7.19 -8.68
C PHE A 286 -3.01 -6.42 -8.43
N HIS A 287 -3.21 -5.94 -7.20
CA HIS A 287 -4.42 -5.21 -6.80
C HIS A 287 -4.55 -3.83 -7.44
N SER A 288 -3.47 -3.23 -7.95
CA SER A 288 -3.57 -1.99 -8.71
C SER A 288 -4.23 -2.17 -10.08
N ILE A 289 -4.23 -3.38 -10.62
CA ILE A 289 -4.80 -3.72 -11.93
C ILE A 289 -6.25 -4.18 -11.80
N THR A 290 -6.53 -5.04 -10.83
CA THR A 290 -7.82 -5.75 -10.73
C THR A 290 -9.09 -4.90 -10.60
N PRO A 291 -9.07 -3.65 -10.11
CA PRO A 291 -10.24 -2.78 -10.16
C PRO A 291 -10.62 -2.28 -11.57
N LEU A 292 -9.70 -2.38 -12.52
CA LEU A 292 -9.86 -1.82 -13.88
C LEU A 292 -9.85 -2.88 -14.97
N GLU A 293 -9.18 -4.01 -14.71
CA GLU A 293 -8.98 -5.08 -15.70
C GLU A 293 -9.12 -6.46 -15.05
N ASP A 294 -9.87 -7.32 -15.70
CA ASP A 294 -9.97 -8.72 -15.30
C ASP A 294 -8.68 -9.47 -15.65
N VAL A 295 -8.15 -10.22 -14.71
CA VAL A 295 -6.98 -11.09 -14.91
C VAL A 295 -7.36 -12.52 -15.28
N ALA A 296 -8.62 -12.88 -15.07
CA ALA A 296 -9.17 -14.19 -15.38
C ALA A 296 -10.67 -14.10 -15.67
N ASP A 297 -11.23 -15.16 -16.25
CA ASP A 297 -12.67 -15.34 -16.45
C ASP A 297 -13.35 -15.61 -15.09
N HIS A 298 -13.95 -14.60 -14.52
CA HIS A 298 -14.68 -14.68 -13.24
C HIS A 298 -16.01 -15.44 -13.34
N THR A 299 -16.47 -15.78 -14.54
CA THR A 299 -17.70 -16.57 -14.73
C THR A 299 -17.45 -18.08 -14.64
N ASP A 300 -16.17 -18.50 -14.71
CA ASP A 300 -15.78 -19.90 -14.56
C ASP A 300 -15.78 -20.30 -13.06
N PRO A 301 -16.66 -21.24 -12.63
CA PRO A 301 -16.72 -21.71 -11.27
C PRO A 301 -15.64 -22.74 -10.94
N THR A 302 -14.78 -23.11 -11.90
CA THR A 302 -13.75 -24.13 -11.71
C THR A 302 -12.76 -23.70 -10.63
N THR A 303 -12.45 -24.62 -9.74
CA THR A 303 -11.46 -24.42 -8.68
C THR A 303 -10.30 -25.39 -8.84
N TYR A 304 -9.13 -24.94 -8.41
CA TYR A 304 -7.85 -25.63 -8.50
C TYR A 304 -7.19 -25.71 -7.14
N TYR A 305 -6.47 -26.78 -6.85
CA TYR A 305 -5.75 -26.91 -5.58
C TYR A 305 -4.61 -25.90 -5.50
N SER A 306 -4.60 -25.10 -4.41
CA SER A 306 -3.52 -24.19 -4.07
C SER A 306 -2.69 -24.79 -2.91
N PRO A 307 -1.44 -25.21 -3.12
CA PRO A 307 -0.58 -25.75 -2.08
C PRO A 307 -0.21 -24.69 -1.02
N PHE A 308 -0.10 -23.43 -1.41
CA PHE A 308 0.24 -22.32 -0.52
C PHE A 308 -0.75 -22.17 0.66
N VAL A 309 -2.03 -22.42 0.41
CA VAL A 309 -3.09 -22.29 1.43
C VAL A 309 -3.84 -23.61 1.68
N ARG A 310 -3.44 -24.68 0.99
CA ARG A 310 -3.95 -26.05 1.12
C ARG A 310 -5.47 -26.15 0.95
N CYS A 311 -6.02 -25.39 0.01
CA CYS A 311 -7.45 -25.43 -0.32
C CYS A 311 -7.70 -25.20 -1.81
N GLN A 312 -8.94 -25.44 -2.24
CA GLN A 312 -9.39 -25.15 -3.59
C GLN A 312 -9.59 -23.64 -3.79
N ARG A 313 -9.12 -23.08 -4.91
CA ARG A 313 -9.22 -21.66 -5.25
C ARG A 313 -9.54 -21.47 -6.72
N THR A 314 -10.17 -20.35 -7.05
CA THR A 314 -10.38 -19.89 -8.42
C THR A 314 -9.05 -19.54 -9.08
N ILE A 315 -9.02 -19.49 -10.41
CA ILE A 315 -7.79 -19.30 -11.18
C ILE A 315 -7.13 -17.94 -10.93
N ASP A 316 -7.91 -16.88 -10.71
CA ASP A 316 -7.42 -15.55 -10.33
C ASP A 316 -6.69 -15.57 -8.97
N ARG A 317 -7.22 -16.33 -8.00
CA ARG A 317 -6.59 -16.50 -6.67
C ARG A 317 -5.36 -17.39 -6.73
N LEU A 318 -5.32 -18.32 -7.68
CA LEU A 318 -4.13 -19.12 -7.93
C LEU A 318 -3.02 -18.26 -8.57
N LEU A 319 -3.39 -17.42 -9.55
CA LEU A 319 -2.49 -16.47 -10.19
C LEU A 319 -1.93 -15.45 -9.17
N LEU A 320 -2.79 -14.90 -8.29
CA LEU A 320 -2.36 -13.99 -7.22
C LEU A 320 -1.28 -14.63 -6.33
N ALA A 321 -1.49 -15.88 -5.89
CA ALA A 321 -0.53 -16.60 -5.06
C ALA A 321 0.77 -16.87 -5.84
N TYR A 322 0.67 -17.38 -7.07
CA TYR A 322 1.85 -17.62 -7.91
C TYR A 322 2.66 -16.33 -8.11
N HIS A 323 1.99 -15.21 -8.43
CA HIS A 323 2.64 -13.92 -8.63
C HIS A 323 3.48 -13.49 -7.41
N ALA A 324 2.94 -13.67 -6.20
CA ALA A 324 3.66 -13.31 -4.98
C ALA A 324 4.84 -14.27 -4.70
N PHE A 325 4.60 -15.57 -4.72
CA PHE A 325 5.63 -16.55 -4.37
C PHE A 325 6.71 -16.72 -5.44
N ALA A 326 6.41 -16.51 -6.72
CA ALA A 326 7.42 -16.50 -7.77
C ALA A 326 8.37 -15.29 -7.62
N ASN A 327 7.86 -14.12 -7.24
CA ASN A 327 8.71 -12.98 -6.90
C ASN A 327 9.57 -13.23 -5.65
N VAL A 328 9.01 -13.88 -4.61
CA VAL A 328 9.79 -14.32 -3.43
C VAL A 328 10.90 -15.30 -3.82
N TYR A 329 10.60 -16.27 -4.69
CA TYR A 329 11.61 -17.19 -5.21
C TYR A 329 12.74 -16.45 -5.91
N LEU A 330 12.42 -15.53 -6.81
CA LEU A 330 13.41 -14.73 -7.54
C LEU A 330 14.22 -13.80 -6.63
N TYR A 331 13.61 -13.24 -5.60
CA TYR A 331 14.31 -12.46 -4.55
C TYR A 331 15.35 -13.32 -3.82
N TYR A 332 14.95 -14.50 -3.36
CA TYR A 332 15.90 -15.42 -2.72
C TYR A 332 17.03 -15.86 -3.67
N ARG A 333 16.72 -16.03 -4.97
CA ARG A 333 17.72 -16.35 -5.97
C ARG A 333 18.81 -15.27 -6.10
N GLU A 334 18.42 -13.97 -6.05
CA GLU A 334 19.40 -12.86 -6.02
C GLU A 334 20.23 -12.86 -4.74
N CYS A 335 19.69 -13.34 -3.62
CA CYS A 335 20.38 -13.39 -2.33
C CYS A 335 21.35 -14.57 -2.20
N LEU A 336 21.40 -15.52 -3.14
CA LEU A 336 22.31 -16.68 -3.08
C LEU A 336 23.78 -16.32 -3.15
N ASP A 337 24.15 -15.20 -3.76
CA ASP A 337 25.54 -14.78 -3.91
C ASP A 337 26.16 -14.25 -2.61
N SER A 338 25.34 -14.06 -1.56
CA SER A 338 25.80 -13.63 -0.24
C SER A 338 26.32 -14.80 0.57
N GLN A 339 27.58 -14.71 1.03
CA GLN A 339 28.16 -15.74 1.90
C GLN A 339 27.39 -15.88 3.22
N ASP A 340 26.99 -14.76 3.81
CA ASP A 340 26.31 -14.72 5.13
C ASP A 340 24.86 -15.21 5.08
N HIS A 341 24.20 -15.10 3.92
CA HIS A 341 22.77 -15.41 3.78
C HIS A 341 22.49 -16.61 2.86
N HIS A 342 23.53 -17.22 2.27
CA HIS A 342 23.41 -18.28 1.27
C HIS A 342 22.53 -19.45 1.72
N GLU A 343 22.82 -20.04 2.89
CA GLU A 343 22.07 -21.20 3.38
C GLU A 343 20.61 -20.84 3.69
N ARG A 344 20.36 -19.63 4.19
CA ARG A 344 19.02 -19.14 4.46
C ARG A 344 18.24 -18.89 3.17
N ALA A 345 18.84 -18.24 2.19
CA ALA A 345 18.26 -18.01 0.88
C ALA A 345 17.94 -19.34 0.18
N ARG A 346 18.87 -20.31 0.24
CA ARG A 346 18.66 -21.66 -0.31
C ARG A 346 17.49 -22.40 0.37
N ALA A 347 17.35 -22.25 1.70
CA ALA A 347 16.23 -22.82 2.42
C ALA A 347 14.90 -22.18 2.00
N GLY A 348 14.86 -20.85 1.86
CA GLY A 348 13.70 -20.12 1.36
C GLY A 348 13.29 -20.57 -0.06
N LEU A 349 14.25 -20.67 -0.97
CA LEU A 349 14.01 -21.19 -2.32
C LEU A 349 13.34 -22.57 -2.32
N ARG A 350 13.87 -23.50 -1.53
CA ARG A 350 13.29 -24.86 -1.44
C ARG A 350 11.87 -24.86 -0.91
N THR A 351 11.58 -23.99 0.05
CA THR A 351 10.25 -23.92 0.67
C THR A 351 9.15 -23.56 -0.34
N VAL A 352 9.45 -22.70 -1.31
CA VAL A 352 8.46 -22.21 -2.26
C VAL A 352 8.50 -22.93 -3.63
N TYR A 353 9.60 -23.57 -3.97
CA TYR A 353 9.83 -24.15 -5.30
C TYR A 353 8.82 -25.26 -5.66
N ASP A 354 8.63 -26.21 -4.77
CA ASP A 354 7.75 -27.35 -5.03
C ASP A 354 6.28 -26.89 -5.18
N ASP A 355 5.84 -25.95 -4.35
CA ASP A 355 4.49 -25.38 -4.41
C ASP A 355 4.27 -24.55 -5.69
N LEU A 356 5.29 -23.82 -6.14
CA LEU A 356 5.23 -23.08 -7.40
C LEU A 356 5.06 -24.02 -8.61
N ASN A 357 5.82 -25.11 -8.67
CA ASN A 357 5.73 -26.08 -9.77
C ASN A 357 4.33 -26.71 -9.89
N VAL A 358 3.66 -26.96 -8.74
CA VAL A 358 2.30 -27.53 -8.74
C VAL A 358 1.29 -26.62 -9.43
N VAL A 359 1.39 -25.30 -9.24
CA VAL A 359 0.42 -24.35 -9.78
C VAL A 359 0.80 -23.83 -11.17
N GLU A 360 2.07 -23.86 -11.51
CA GLU A 360 2.62 -23.31 -12.75
C GLU A 360 2.04 -23.97 -13.98
N GLU A 361 2.02 -25.29 -14.03
CA GLU A 361 1.43 -26.04 -15.15
C GLU A 361 -0.05 -25.66 -15.36
N THR A 362 -0.81 -25.60 -14.26
CA THR A 362 -2.22 -25.20 -14.30
C THR A 362 -2.40 -23.80 -14.89
N LEU A 363 -1.60 -22.83 -14.43
CA LEU A 363 -1.71 -21.45 -14.89
C LEU A 363 -1.26 -21.29 -16.35
N MET A 364 -0.16 -21.94 -16.73
CA MET A 364 0.40 -21.82 -18.09
C MET A 364 -0.49 -22.46 -19.16
N THR A 365 -1.19 -23.54 -18.82
CA THR A 365 -2.08 -24.25 -19.75
C THR A 365 -3.53 -23.77 -19.72
N SER A 366 -3.91 -22.96 -18.72
CA SER A 366 -5.29 -22.48 -18.58
C SER A 366 -5.69 -21.56 -19.72
N ASP A 367 -6.86 -21.79 -20.30
CA ASP A 367 -7.55 -20.89 -21.24
C ASP A 367 -8.38 -19.81 -20.56
N LYS A 368 -8.42 -19.80 -19.21
CA LYS A 368 -9.23 -18.90 -18.39
C LYS A 368 -8.51 -17.61 -18.03
N LEU A 369 -7.20 -17.52 -18.23
CA LEU A 369 -6.46 -16.27 -18.03
C LEU A 369 -6.73 -15.30 -19.17
N THR A 370 -7.05 -14.05 -18.82
CA THR A 370 -7.15 -12.96 -19.77
C THR A 370 -5.75 -12.60 -20.34
N PRO A 371 -5.66 -11.78 -21.38
CA PRO A 371 -4.39 -11.23 -21.85
C PRO A 371 -3.62 -10.50 -20.72
N THR A 372 -4.32 -9.79 -19.83
CA THR A 372 -3.73 -9.12 -18.66
C THR A 372 -3.17 -10.13 -17.65
N GLY A 373 -3.91 -11.19 -17.34
CA GLY A 373 -3.39 -12.28 -16.49
C GLY A 373 -2.17 -12.97 -17.08
N ARG A 374 -2.13 -13.18 -18.39
CA ARG A 374 -0.95 -13.72 -19.09
C ARG A 374 0.24 -12.76 -19.03
N ALA A 375 0.02 -11.45 -19.17
CA ALA A 375 1.07 -10.46 -19.06
C ALA A 375 1.72 -10.45 -17.65
N LEU A 376 1.00 -10.87 -16.61
CA LEU A 376 1.54 -11.02 -15.26
C LEU A 376 2.33 -12.33 -15.07
N ILE A 377 1.87 -13.45 -15.61
CA ILE A 377 2.51 -14.75 -15.36
C ILE A 377 3.69 -15.04 -16.28
N GLU A 378 3.58 -14.75 -17.59
CA GLU A 378 4.59 -15.16 -18.57
C GLU A 378 6.01 -14.59 -18.32
N PRO A 379 6.18 -13.31 -17.91
CA PRO A 379 7.50 -12.81 -17.59
C PRO A 379 8.10 -13.51 -16.36
N LEU A 380 7.30 -13.78 -15.32
CA LEU A 380 7.74 -14.54 -14.14
C LEU A 380 8.19 -15.95 -14.52
N TYR A 381 7.37 -16.66 -15.29
CA TYR A 381 7.71 -17.98 -15.79
C TYR A 381 9.06 -17.99 -16.52
N ARG A 382 9.28 -17.04 -17.44
CA ARG A 382 10.55 -16.93 -18.17
C ARG A 382 11.74 -16.66 -17.26
N GLU A 383 11.57 -15.76 -16.27
CA GLU A 383 12.67 -15.43 -15.34
C GLU A 383 12.97 -16.59 -14.37
N MET A 384 11.95 -17.34 -13.93
CA MET A 384 12.15 -18.51 -13.08
C MET A 384 12.95 -19.60 -13.80
N HIS A 385 12.70 -19.81 -15.10
CA HIS A 385 13.36 -20.85 -15.92
C HIS A 385 14.58 -20.32 -16.70
N ARG A 386 15.03 -19.09 -16.45
CA ARG A 386 16.19 -18.51 -17.12
C ARG A 386 17.49 -19.14 -16.60
N GLY A 387 18.13 -19.92 -17.47
CA GLY A 387 19.43 -20.56 -17.17
C GLY A 387 19.34 -22.03 -16.74
N ASN A 388 18.16 -22.64 -16.81
CA ASN A 388 17.97 -24.10 -16.75
C ASN A 388 18.22 -24.74 -18.09
#